data_426bddb74e0c6ee81c0973b33c6de2ed
#
_entry.id   426bddb74e0c6ee81c0973b33c6de2ed
#
_cell.length_a   1.000
_cell.length_b   1.000
_cell.length_c   1.000
_cell.angle_alpha   90.00
_cell.angle_beta   90.00
_cell.angle_gamma   90.00
#
_symmetry.space_group_name_H-M   'P 1'
#
loop_
_entity.id
_entity.type
_entity.pdbx_description
1 polymer ?
#
loop_
_entity_poly.entity_id
_entity_poly.type
_entity_poly.pdbx_seq_one_letter_code
_entity_poly.pdbx_strand_id
1 'polypeptide(L)'
;MMRLAAVVLLAVLAALPLAVRPSSPPVTWLATAALVVGGVGVIAWSVPLVTAAGSLVLIAYALALVLAGPAADPLAAIALGSILVLLLALVHFAGRARGAALGASVIASQVRQWLAVVGLGTVAAAVLTAAAAPLGVALRSATLPVVVSAAALGAVLTVAGVIALLAREAGGGPMS
;
A
#
# COMPACT_ATOMS: atom_id res chain seq x y z
N MET A 1 13.95 8.39 -15.43
CA MET A 1 12.53 8.59 -15.15
C MET A 1 11.98 7.67 -14.04
N MET A 2 12.22 6.36 -14.03
CA MET A 2 11.71 5.44 -12.98
C MET A 2 12.12 5.81 -11.55
N ARG A 3 13.39 6.23 -11.32
CA ARG A 3 13.84 6.68 -10.00
C ARG A 3 13.08 7.90 -9.51
N LEU A 4 12.85 8.86 -10.38
CA LEU A 4 12.11 10.08 -10.03
C LEU A 4 10.66 9.75 -9.66
N ALA A 5 10.00 8.87 -10.41
CA ALA A 5 8.65 8.39 -10.06
C ALA A 5 8.62 7.68 -8.70
N ALA A 6 9.60 6.81 -8.41
CA ALA A 6 9.68 6.12 -7.13
C ALA A 6 9.92 7.08 -5.95
N VAL A 7 10.79 8.10 -6.14
CA VAL A 7 11.03 9.13 -5.12
C VAL A 7 9.78 9.98 -4.87
N VAL A 8 9.07 10.37 -5.93
CA VAL A 8 7.81 11.13 -5.81
C VAL A 8 6.75 10.30 -5.07
N LEU A 9 6.57 9.03 -5.44
CA LEU A 9 5.62 8.14 -4.74
C LEU A 9 5.98 7.97 -3.26
N LEU A 10 7.27 7.80 -2.94
CA LEU A 10 7.74 7.71 -1.57
C LEU A 10 7.49 9.00 -0.78
N ALA A 11 7.75 10.16 -1.38
CA ALA A 11 7.51 11.46 -0.76
C ALA A 11 6.03 11.68 -0.48
N VAL A 12 5.15 11.38 -1.44
CA VAL A 12 3.69 11.46 -1.27
C VAL A 12 3.23 10.50 -0.18
N LEU A 13 3.75 9.26 -0.18
CA LEU A 13 3.42 8.25 0.82
C LEU A 13 3.77 8.71 2.25
N ALA A 14 4.94 9.32 2.44
CA ALA A 14 5.38 9.83 3.75
C ALA A 14 4.66 11.13 4.16
N ALA A 15 4.14 11.90 3.20
CA ALA A 15 3.38 13.12 3.48
C ALA A 15 1.96 12.83 4.01
N LEU A 16 1.35 11.70 3.66
CA LEU A 16 -0.02 11.37 4.07
C LEU A 16 -0.22 11.35 5.59
N PRO A 17 0.60 10.64 6.42
CA PRO A 17 0.44 10.69 7.86
C PRO A 17 0.68 12.07 8.46
N LEU A 18 1.56 12.88 7.84
CA LEU A 18 1.81 14.26 8.26
C LEU A 18 0.64 15.19 7.95
N ALA A 19 -0.10 14.94 6.86
CA ALA A 19 -1.31 15.68 6.52
C ALA A 19 -2.43 15.43 7.54
N VAL A 20 -2.51 14.22 8.10
CA VAL A 20 -3.49 13.87 9.15
C VAL A 20 -3.13 14.53 10.49
N ARG A 21 -1.84 14.54 10.88
CA ARG A 21 -1.40 15.09 12.16
C ARG A 21 -0.03 15.75 12.06
N PRO A 22 0.06 17.01 11.59
CA PRO A 22 1.34 17.65 11.30
C PRO A 22 2.19 17.95 12.55
N SER A 23 1.56 18.13 13.72
CA SER A 23 2.24 18.58 14.94
C SER A 23 2.63 17.45 15.91
N SER A 24 2.59 16.18 15.47
CA SER A 24 2.90 15.04 16.34
C SER A 24 4.35 14.59 16.17
N PRO A 25 5.24 14.79 17.18
CA PRO A 25 6.63 14.38 17.09
C PRO A 25 6.82 12.91 16.70
N PRO A 26 6.11 11.92 17.28
CA PRO A 26 6.31 10.52 16.93
C PRO A 26 5.92 10.22 15.48
N VAL A 27 4.87 10.84 14.94
CA VAL A 27 4.47 10.69 13.52
C VAL A 27 5.54 11.27 12.61
N THR A 28 6.08 12.43 12.94
CA THR A 28 7.14 13.09 12.17
C THR A 28 8.42 12.25 12.15
N TRP A 29 8.83 11.70 13.29
CA TRP A 29 10.01 10.82 13.36
C TRP A 29 9.85 9.56 12.52
N LEU A 30 8.68 8.89 12.59
CA LEU A 30 8.39 7.70 11.80
C LEU A 30 8.36 8.01 10.30
N ALA A 31 7.73 9.11 9.88
CA ALA A 31 7.69 9.54 8.49
C ALA A 31 9.10 9.88 7.95
N THR A 32 9.92 10.55 8.77
CA THR A 32 11.31 10.86 8.41
C THR A 32 12.16 9.59 8.29
N ALA A 33 12.04 8.68 9.25
CA ALA A 33 12.71 7.37 9.17
C ALA A 33 12.28 6.59 7.92
N ALA A 34 11.00 6.59 7.58
CA ALA A 34 10.49 5.96 6.38
C ALA A 34 11.06 6.59 5.10
N LEU A 35 11.20 7.92 5.04
CA LEU A 35 11.82 8.62 3.93
C LEU A 35 13.29 8.25 3.77
N VAL A 36 14.06 8.18 4.86
CA VAL A 36 15.48 7.81 4.82
C VAL A 36 15.64 6.37 4.37
N VAL A 37 14.95 5.42 5.01
CA VAL A 37 15.04 3.98 4.69
C VAL A 37 14.52 3.72 3.27
N GLY A 38 13.39 4.32 2.91
CA GLY A 38 12.79 4.20 1.59
C GLY A 38 13.64 4.85 0.50
N GLY A 39 14.25 6.00 0.78
CA GLY A 39 15.18 6.68 -0.13
C GLY A 39 16.40 5.81 -0.46
N VAL A 40 17.04 5.24 0.57
CA VAL A 40 18.11 4.25 0.37
C VAL A 40 17.60 3.04 -0.42
N GLY A 41 16.41 2.54 -0.09
CA GLY A 41 15.76 1.43 -0.78
C GLY A 41 15.51 1.70 -2.27
N VAL A 42 15.03 2.89 -2.62
CA VAL A 42 14.82 3.32 -4.01
C VAL A 42 16.14 3.48 -4.77
N ILE A 43 17.17 4.07 -4.14
CA ILE A 43 18.49 4.22 -4.77
C ILE A 43 19.13 2.85 -5.04
N ALA A 44 19.05 1.95 -4.06
CA ALA A 44 19.60 0.60 -4.14
C ALA A 44 18.70 -0.37 -4.93
N TRP A 45 17.45 0.02 -5.26
CA TRP A 45 16.40 -0.87 -5.80
C TRP A 45 16.17 -2.10 -4.92
N SER A 46 16.21 -1.89 -3.62
CA SER A 46 16.07 -2.94 -2.61
C SER A 46 14.61 -3.04 -2.15
N VAL A 47 13.93 -4.09 -2.61
CA VAL A 47 12.53 -4.36 -2.23
C VAL A 47 12.38 -4.45 -0.70
N PRO A 48 13.25 -5.16 0.07
CA PRO A 48 13.08 -5.25 1.51
C PRO A 48 13.19 -3.90 2.23
N LEU A 49 14.06 -2.98 1.76
CA LEU A 49 14.16 -1.64 2.36
C LEU A 49 12.91 -0.80 2.07
N VAL A 50 12.38 -0.89 0.85
CA VAL A 50 11.13 -0.19 0.50
C VAL A 50 9.94 -0.77 1.25
N THR A 51 9.90 -2.09 1.46
CA THR A 51 8.86 -2.73 2.28
C THR A 51 8.95 -2.27 3.74
N ALA A 52 10.17 -2.21 4.31
CA ALA A 52 10.37 -1.69 5.66
C ALA A 52 9.93 -0.22 5.79
N ALA A 53 10.25 0.62 4.80
CA ALA A 53 9.77 2.00 4.75
C ALA A 53 8.24 2.08 4.68
N GLY A 54 7.61 1.23 3.86
CA GLY A 54 6.15 1.12 3.77
C GLY A 54 5.52 0.74 5.11
N SER A 55 6.11 -0.20 5.83
CA SER A 55 5.65 -0.58 7.18
C SER A 55 5.74 0.59 8.16
N LEU A 56 6.84 1.37 8.12
CA LEU A 56 6.99 2.56 8.96
C LEU A 56 5.93 3.62 8.66
N VAL A 57 5.60 3.83 7.37
CA VAL A 57 4.52 4.75 6.97
C VAL A 57 3.16 4.26 7.46
N LEU A 58 2.87 2.97 7.35
CA LEU A 58 1.62 2.39 7.84
C LEU A 58 1.48 2.56 9.35
N ILE A 59 2.56 2.35 10.12
CA ILE A 59 2.58 2.58 11.56
C ILE A 59 2.38 4.07 11.87
N ALA A 60 3.08 4.95 11.14
CA ALA A 60 2.93 6.40 11.31
C ALA A 60 1.51 6.86 11.02
N TYR A 61 0.88 6.31 9.97
CA TYR A 61 -0.50 6.63 9.60
C TYR A 61 -1.50 6.12 10.64
N ALA A 62 -1.35 4.86 11.11
CA ALA A 62 -2.18 4.31 12.16
C ALA A 62 -2.08 5.13 13.45
N LEU A 63 -0.86 5.53 13.84
CA LEU A 63 -0.62 6.39 14.99
C LEU A 63 -1.25 7.77 14.80
N ALA A 64 -1.14 8.37 13.61
CA ALA A 64 -1.76 9.65 13.29
C ALA A 64 -3.28 9.58 13.43
N LEU A 65 -3.92 8.50 12.96
CA LEU A 65 -5.37 8.27 13.11
C LEU A 65 -5.78 8.14 14.58
N VAL A 66 -5.04 7.37 15.38
CA VAL A 66 -5.32 7.22 16.82
C VAL A 66 -5.24 8.57 17.53
N LEU A 67 -4.26 9.41 17.17
CA LEU A 67 -4.06 10.72 17.78
C LEU A 67 -5.02 11.80 17.25
N ALA A 68 -5.54 11.62 16.03
CA ALA A 68 -6.49 12.55 15.41
C ALA A 68 -7.94 12.33 15.90
N GLY A 69 -8.24 11.15 16.46
CA GLY A 69 -9.60 10.80 16.90
C GLY A 69 -10.48 10.25 15.79
N PRO A 70 -11.81 10.24 15.95
CA PRO A 70 -12.75 9.46 15.13
C PRO A 70 -12.95 9.97 13.68
N ALA A 71 -12.29 11.04 13.26
CA ALA A 71 -12.40 11.60 11.91
C ALA A 71 -11.41 10.93 10.93
N ALA A 72 -11.41 9.60 10.87
CA ALA A 72 -10.60 8.88 9.90
C ALA A 72 -11.16 9.09 8.47
N ASP A 73 -10.31 9.61 7.58
CA ASP A 73 -10.66 9.71 6.15
C ASP A 73 -10.34 8.38 5.45
N PRO A 74 -11.36 7.61 5.03
CA PRO A 74 -11.15 6.35 4.34
C PRO A 74 -10.48 6.52 2.98
N LEU A 75 -10.66 7.66 2.31
CA LEU A 75 -10.02 7.94 1.04
C LEU A 75 -8.50 8.06 1.18
N ALA A 76 -8.03 8.69 2.26
CA ALA A 76 -6.60 8.77 2.55
C ALA A 76 -5.99 7.38 2.80
N ALA A 77 -6.70 6.48 3.49
CA ALA A 77 -6.24 5.10 3.70
C ALA A 77 -6.15 4.31 2.39
N ILE A 78 -7.16 4.44 1.52
CA ILE A 78 -7.17 3.80 0.20
C ILE A 78 -6.03 4.35 -0.68
N ALA A 79 -5.84 5.67 -0.69
CA ALA A 79 -4.76 6.32 -1.42
C ALA A 79 -3.39 5.82 -0.94
N LEU A 80 -3.18 5.74 0.37
CA LEU A 80 -1.94 5.24 0.97
C LEU A 80 -1.64 3.81 0.53
N GLY A 81 -2.63 2.91 0.60
CA GLY A 81 -2.48 1.53 0.13
C GLY A 81 -2.16 1.44 -1.36
N SER A 82 -2.86 2.20 -2.20
CA SER A 82 -2.66 2.24 -3.65
C SER A 82 -1.26 2.74 -4.02
N ILE A 83 -0.79 3.80 -3.38
CA ILE A 83 0.56 4.37 -3.61
C ILE A 83 1.64 3.38 -3.16
N LEU A 84 1.44 2.70 -2.03
CA LEU A 84 2.38 1.69 -1.53
C LEU A 84 2.52 0.52 -2.52
N VAL A 85 1.41 0.00 -3.03
CA VAL A 85 1.41 -1.08 -4.03
C VAL A 85 2.14 -0.64 -5.30
N LEU A 86 1.85 0.57 -5.81
CA LEU A 86 2.53 1.12 -6.98
C LEU A 86 4.04 1.28 -6.75
N LEU A 87 4.44 1.78 -5.59
CA LEU A 87 5.86 1.94 -5.25
C LEU A 87 6.58 0.60 -5.21
N LEU A 88 6.00 -0.42 -4.56
CA LEU A 88 6.57 -1.77 -4.51
C LEU A 88 6.65 -2.41 -5.88
N ALA A 89 5.59 -2.30 -6.69
CA ALA A 89 5.57 -2.81 -8.06
C ALA A 89 6.67 -2.16 -8.92
N LEU A 90 6.81 -0.83 -8.81
CA LEU A 90 7.83 -0.07 -9.55
C LEU A 90 9.26 -0.48 -9.16
N VAL A 91 9.54 -0.60 -7.85
CA VAL A 91 10.87 -0.97 -7.36
C VAL A 91 11.19 -2.42 -7.71
N HIS A 92 10.22 -3.34 -7.59
CA HIS A 92 10.40 -4.73 -7.98
C HIS A 92 10.69 -4.87 -9.47
N PHE A 93 9.92 -4.20 -10.32
CA PHE A 93 10.13 -4.21 -11.76
C PHE A 93 11.48 -3.60 -12.15
N ALA A 94 11.81 -2.44 -11.59
CA ALA A 94 13.08 -1.79 -11.87
C ALA A 94 14.29 -2.62 -11.42
N GLY A 95 14.15 -3.36 -10.31
CA GLY A 95 15.16 -4.31 -9.86
C GLY A 95 15.39 -5.46 -10.86
N ARG A 96 14.29 -6.01 -11.42
CA ARG A 96 14.36 -7.09 -12.42
C ARG A 96 14.80 -6.61 -13.81
N ALA A 97 14.46 -5.38 -14.15
CA ALA A 97 14.79 -4.77 -15.44
C ALA A 97 16.27 -4.35 -15.57
N ARG A 98 17.07 -4.47 -14.49
CA ARG A 98 18.50 -4.16 -14.52
C ARG A 98 19.22 -5.08 -15.50
N GLY A 99 19.77 -4.47 -16.54
CA GLY A 99 20.54 -5.18 -17.57
C GLY A 99 19.72 -5.79 -18.72
N ALA A 100 18.40 -5.65 -18.73
CA ALA A 100 17.57 -6.05 -19.86
C ALA A 100 17.24 -4.84 -20.74
N ALA A 101 17.45 -4.95 -22.03
CA ALA A 101 16.96 -3.99 -23.02
C ALA A 101 15.44 -4.23 -23.22
N LEU A 102 14.63 -3.58 -22.38
CA LEU A 102 13.17 -3.72 -22.45
C LEU A 102 12.61 -2.83 -23.56
N GLY A 103 11.84 -3.41 -24.48
CA GLY A 103 11.10 -2.66 -25.49
C GLY A 103 10.00 -1.81 -24.86
N ALA A 104 9.67 -0.66 -25.46
CA ALA A 104 8.64 0.25 -24.98
C ALA A 104 7.26 -0.42 -24.83
N SER A 105 6.94 -1.40 -25.67
CA SER A 105 5.70 -2.17 -25.63
C SER A 105 5.58 -3.01 -24.35
N VAL A 106 6.69 -3.60 -23.87
CA VAL A 106 6.72 -4.39 -22.63
C VAL A 106 6.50 -3.48 -21.41
N ILE A 107 7.12 -2.32 -21.41
CA ILE A 107 6.92 -1.33 -20.34
C ILE A 107 5.46 -0.85 -20.32
N ALA A 108 4.89 -0.53 -21.47
CA ALA A 108 3.51 -0.06 -21.58
C ALA A 108 2.49 -1.12 -21.12
N SER A 109 2.68 -2.39 -21.51
CA SER A 109 1.81 -3.50 -21.07
C SER A 109 1.89 -3.70 -19.55
N GLN A 110 3.08 -3.64 -18.98
CA GLN A 110 3.29 -3.79 -17.54
C GLN A 110 2.65 -2.64 -16.74
N VAL A 111 2.82 -1.40 -17.20
CA VAL A 111 2.19 -0.23 -16.57
C VAL A 111 0.66 -0.34 -16.60
N ARG A 112 0.10 -0.75 -17.74
CA ARG A 112 -1.35 -0.96 -17.87
C ARG A 112 -1.86 -2.05 -16.91
N GLN A 113 -1.13 -3.15 -16.75
CA GLN A 113 -1.47 -4.20 -15.81
C GLN A 113 -1.45 -3.69 -14.36
N TRP A 114 -0.44 -2.90 -13.97
CA TRP A 114 -0.39 -2.31 -12.62
C TRP A 114 -1.53 -1.35 -12.37
N LEU A 115 -1.85 -0.50 -13.34
CA LEU A 115 -2.98 0.42 -13.22
C LEU A 115 -4.31 -0.34 -13.10
N ALA A 116 -4.48 -1.46 -13.81
CA ALA A 116 -5.66 -2.30 -13.67
C ALA A 116 -5.74 -2.95 -12.28
N VAL A 117 -4.64 -3.50 -11.77
CA VAL A 117 -4.60 -4.12 -10.43
C VAL A 117 -4.86 -3.08 -9.33
N VAL A 118 -4.20 -1.93 -9.41
CA VAL A 118 -4.41 -0.84 -8.43
C VAL A 118 -5.82 -0.28 -8.54
N GLY A 119 -6.34 -0.07 -9.74
CA GLY A 119 -7.70 0.39 -9.97
C GLY A 119 -8.75 -0.58 -9.39
N LEU A 120 -8.60 -1.87 -9.67
CA LEU A 120 -9.48 -2.90 -9.13
C LEU A 120 -9.37 -2.98 -7.59
N GLY A 121 -8.16 -2.91 -7.04
CA GLY A 121 -7.93 -2.88 -5.60
C GLY A 121 -8.54 -1.66 -4.92
N THR A 122 -8.45 -0.48 -5.55
CA THR A 122 -9.06 0.76 -5.07
C THR A 122 -10.59 0.66 -5.05
N VAL A 123 -11.19 0.13 -6.12
CA VAL A 123 -12.64 -0.08 -6.20
C VAL A 123 -13.09 -1.10 -5.14
N ALA A 124 -12.39 -2.22 -5.00
CA ALA A 124 -12.69 -3.21 -3.98
C ALA A 124 -12.58 -2.64 -2.55
N ALA A 125 -11.56 -1.85 -2.27
CA ALA A 125 -11.38 -1.18 -0.99
C ALA A 125 -12.50 -0.16 -0.72
N ALA A 126 -12.91 0.61 -1.72
CA ALA A 126 -14.01 1.56 -1.60
C ALA A 126 -15.34 0.86 -1.32
N VAL A 127 -15.63 -0.24 -2.03
CA VAL A 127 -16.85 -1.06 -1.80
C VAL A 127 -16.83 -1.66 -0.39
N LEU A 128 -15.71 -2.22 0.05
CA LEU A 128 -15.58 -2.78 1.41
C LEU A 128 -15.74 -1.70 2.48
N THR A 129 -15.19 -0.51 2.26
CA THR A 129 -15.34 0.62 3.19
C THR A 129 -16.80 1.09 3.25
N ALA A 130 -17.47 1.19 2.11
CA ALA A 130 -18.88 1.57 2.05
C ALA A 130 -19.78 0.51 2.71
N ALA A 131 -19.46 -0.78 2.53
CA ALA A 131 -20.19 -1.88 3.19
C ALA A 131 -19.90 -1.95 4.70
N ALA A 132 -18.70 -1.57 5.14
CA ALA A 132 -18.33 -1.56 6.56
C ALA A 132 -18.91 -0.36 7.33
N ALA A 133 -19.24 0.75 6.65
CA ALA A 133 -19.80 1.94 7.29
C ALA A 133 -21.08 1.67 8.10
N PRO A 134 -22.13 1.00 7.55
CA PRO A 134 -23.33 0.66 8.33
C PRO A 134 -23.04 -0.36 9.44
N LEU A 135 -22.11 -1.28 9.23
CA LEU A 135 -21.65 -2.24 10.26
C LEU A 135 -20.97 -1.53 11.42
N GLY A 136 -20.16 -0.49 11.15
CA GLY A 136 -19.51 0.33 12.17
C GLY A 136 -20.50 1.08 13.06
N VAL A 137 -21.64 1.51 12.52
CA VAL A 137 -22.75 2.11 13.31
C VAL A 137 -23.43 1.05 14.18
N ALA A 138 -23.67 -0.13 13.64
CA ALA A 138 -24.28 -1.25 14.38
C ALA A 138 -23.34 -1.83 15.46
N LEU A 139 -22.02 -1.79 15.23
CA LEU A 139 -20.99 -2.33 16.14
C LEU A 139 -20.50 -1.31 17.19
N ARG A 140 -21.01 -0.08 17.19
CA ARG A 140 -20.68 0.90 18.27
C ARG A 140 -21.05 0.41 19.66
N SER A 141 -21.92 -0.59 19.76
CA SER A 141 -22.27 -1.29 21.00
C SER A 141 -21.40 -2.55 21.25
N ALA A 142 -20.59 -2.98 20.28
CA ALA A 142 -19.75 -4.16 20.41
C ALA A 142 -18.36 -3.79 20.99
N THR A 143 -17.83 -4.67 21.82
CA THR A 143 -16.53 -4.49 22.46
C THR A 143 -15.40 -4.44 21.43
N LEU A 144 -14.44 -3.52 21.62
CA LEU A 144 -13.24 -3.31 20.79
C LEU A 144 -12.57 -4.59 20.23
N PRO A 145 -12.45 -5.72 20.99
CA PRO A 145 -11.82 -6.93 20.47
C PRO A 145 -12.54 -7.55 19.28
N VAL A 146 -13.86 -7.43 19.17
CA VAL A 146 -14.61 -8.00 18.04
C VAL A 146 -14.36 -7.24 16.74
N VAL A 147 -14.25 -5.92 16.79
CA VAL A 147 -13.96 -5.08 15.61
C VAL A 147 -12.53 -5.32 15.11
N VAL A 148 -11.56 -5.42 16.00
CA VAL A 148 -10.16 -5.71 15.66
C VAL A 148 -10.03 -7.10 15.06
N SER A 149 -10.72 -8.10 15.62
CA SER A 149 -10.70 -9.47 15.11
C SER A 149 -11.34 -9.58 13.71
N ALA A 150 -12.44 -8.88 13.47
CA ALA A 150 -13.09 -8.86 12.16
C ALA A 150 -12.23 -8.17 11.09
N ALA A 151 -11.55 -7.06 11.44
CA ALA A 151 -10.64 -6.37 10.55
C ALA A 151 -9.39 -7.23 10.22
N ALA A 152 -8.84 -7.91 11.21
CA ALA A 152 -7.70 -8.83 11.03
C ALA A 152 -8.08 -10.02 10.14
N LEU A 153 -9.25 -10.61 10.35
CA LEU A 153 -9.78 -11.69 9.50
C LEU A 153 -9.98 -11.23 8.06
N GLY A 154 -10.56 -10.05 7.84
CA GLY A 154 -10.73 -9.47 6.52
C GLY A 154 -9.40 -9.26 5.80
N ALA A 155 -8.38 -8.75 6.49
CA ALA A 155 -7.04 -8.57 5.94
C ALA A 155 -6.39 -9.91 5.55
N VAL A 156 -6.50 -10.92 6.41
CA VAL A 156 -5.96 -12.28 6.15
C VAL A 156 -6.65 -12.92 4.95
N LEU A 157 -7.97 -12.83 4.85
CA LEU A 157 -8.72 -13.38 3.72
C LEU A 157 -8.38 -12.67 2.40
N THR A 158 -8.16 -11.35 2.42
CA THR A 158 -7.75 -10.59 1.25
C THR A 158 -6.37 -11.03 0.77
N VAL A 159 -5.40 -11.15 1.68
CA VAL A 159 -4.05 -11.61 1.36
C VAL A 159 -4.07 -13.05 0.85
N ALA A 160 -4.81 -13.95 1.50
CA ALA A 160 -4.96 -15.32 1.06
C ALA A 160 -5.62 -15.44 -0.33
N GLY A 161 -6.63 -14.61 -0.60
CA GLY A 161 -7.28 -14.52 -1.92
C GLY A 161 -6.33 -14.07 -3.02
N VAL A 162 -5.51 -13.06 -2.77
CA VAL A 162 -4.49 -12.57 -3.71
C VAL A 162 -3.43 -13.64 -3.97
N ILE A 163 -2.94 -14.30 -2.92
CA ILE A 163 -1.95 -15.40 -3.06
C ILE A 163 -2.55 -16.55 -3.87
N ALA A 164 -3.79 -16.94 -3.61
CA ALA A 164 -4.47 -18.01 -4.35
C ALA A 164 -4.67 -17.67 -5.84
N LEU A 165 -4.99 -16.42 -6.15
CA LEU A 165 -5.09 -15.92 -7.54
C LEU A 165 -3.74 -15.99 -8.25
N LEU A 166 -2.68 -15.50 -7.61
CA LEU A 166 -1.32 -15.53 -8.16
C LEU A 166 -0.79 -16.97 -8.34
N ALA A 167 -1.11 -17.87 -7.42
CA ALA A 167 -0.75 -19.28 -7.51
C ALA A 167 -1.48 -19.99 -8.68
N ARG A 168 -2.73 -19.64 -8.95
CA ARG A 168 -3.48 -20.17 -10.12
C ARG A 168 -2.87 -19.72 -11.44
N GLU A 169 -2.46 -18.47 -11.56
CA GLU A 169 -1.80 -17.96 -12.77
C GLU A 169 -0.42 -18.62 -12.99
N ALA A 170 0.33 -18.88 -11.92
CA ALA A 170 1.62 -19.54 -11.99
C ALA A 170 1.52 -21.05 -12.34
N GLY A 171 0.40 -21.72 -11.98
CA GLY A 171 0.15 -23.15 -12.26
C GLY A 171 -0.51 -23.44 -13.60
N GLY A 172 -1.00 -22.43 -14.31
CA GLY A 172 -1.73 -22.56 -15.58
C GLY A 172 -0.85 -22.59 -16.84
N GLY A 173 0.40 -23.00 -16.75
CA GLY A 173 1.24 -23.24 -17.91
C GLY A 173 0.63 -24.34 -18.83
N PRO A 174 0.58 -24.14 -20.17
CA PRO A 174 -0.01 -25.11 -21.06
C PRO A 174 0.78 -26.42 -21.01
N MET A 175 0.12 -27.49 -20.61
CA MET A 175 0.60 -28.86 -20.91
C MET A 175 0.47 -29.02 -22.44
N SER A 176 1.56 -28.84 -23.15
CA SER A 176 1.72 -29.26 -24.53
C SER A 176 2.44 -30.58 -24.59
#